data_9df9ae88dc3ae69555df744c7cb7bd70
#
_entry.id   9df9ae88dc3ae69555df744c7cb7bd70
#
_cell.length_a   1.000
_cell.length_b   1.000
_cell.length_c   1.000
_cell.angle_alpha   90.00
_cell.angle_beta   90.00
_cell.angle_gamma   90.00
#
_symmetry.space_group_name_H-M   'P 1'
#
loop_
_entity.id
_entity.type
_entity.pdbx_description
1 polymer ?
#
loop_
_entity_poly.entity_id
_entity_poly.type
_entity_poly.pdbx_seq_one_letter_code
_entity_poly.pdbx_strand_id
1 'polypeptide(L)'
;PTTRALAAIKTGEEVERDTNLPGGLMTRVASSHIRIGTFEYASLQNDTKLLQKLADYSISRHFPDTANVENPYLALFAAICNQQASLIANWMSIGFIHGVMNTDNMSISGETIDYGPCAFMNAYNPKTVFSSIDTQGRYAYQNQPSILTWNLTRLAEALIPLVHDKKDESIKLLTEVLQLIKPVYTNYWLI
;
A
#
# COMPACT_ATOMS: atom_id res chain seq x y z
N PRO A 1 2.67 4.89 11.16
CA PRO A 1 2.75 5.88 10.09
C PRO A 1 1.37 6.17 9.52
N THR A 2 1.00 7.44 9.47
CA THR A 2 -0.30 7.90 9.00
C THR A 2 -0.16 9.23 8.29
N THR A 3 -1.04 9.50 7.32
CA THR A 3 -1.17 10.80 6.69
C THR A 3 -1.68 11.85 7.69
N ARG A 4 -1.21 13.08 7.56
CA ARG A 4 -1.57 14.18 8.46
C ARG A 4 -2.84 14.87 7.98
N ALA A 5 -3.69 15.30 8.90
CA ALA A 5 -4.78 16.22 8.61
C ALA A 5 -4.25 17.65 8.69
N LEU A 6 -4.41 18.44 7.63
CA LEU A 6 -4.02 19.84 7.56
C LEU A 6 -5.16 20.73 8.04
N ALA A 7 -6.36 20.51 7.53
CA ALA A 7 -7.54 21.29 7.83
C ALA A 7 -8.81 20.47 7.68
N ALA A 8 -9.84 20.84 8.45
CA ALA A 8 -11.21 20.37 8.26
C ALA A 8 -12.14 21.57 8.35
N ILE A 9 -13.06 21.71 7.41
CA ILE A 9 -14.00 22.83 7.33
C ILE A 9 -15.41 22.30 7.09
N LYS A 10 -16.42 22.98 7.65
CA LYS A 10 -17.83 22.73 7.30
C LYS A 10 -18.13 23.44 5.99
N THR A 11 -18.84 22.75 5.08
CA THR A 11 -19.23 23.34 3.80
C THR A 11 -20.48 24.22 3.89
N GLY A 12 -21.29 24.02 4.94
CA GLY A 12 -22.62 24.61 5.07
C GLY A 12 -23.71 23.84 4.33
N GLU A 13 -23.36 22.83 3.58
CA GLU A 13 -24.28 21.92 2.89
C GLU A 13 -24.56 20.69 3.74
N GLU A 14 -25.67 20.03 3.48
CA GLU A 14 -25.97 18.72 4.07
C GLU A 14 -25.60 17.60 3.10
N VAL A 15 -25.14 16.49 3.64
CA VAL A 15 -24.84 15.26 2.91
C VAL A 15 -25.84 14.19 3.34
N GLU A 16 -26.60 13.69 2.38
CA GLU A 16 -27.53 12.58 2.59
C GLU A 16 -26.78 11.28 2.83
N ARG A 17 -27.05 10.64 3.98
CA ARG A 17 -26.62 9.32 4.38
C ARG A 17 -27.88 8.59 4.88
N ASP A 18 -27.76 7.72 5.91
CA ASP A 18 -28.94 7.17 6.60
C ASP A 18 -29.79 8.29 7.19
N THR A 19 -29.16 9.40 7.55
CA THR A 19 -29.80 10.69 7.94
C THR A 19 -28.98 11.81 7.31
N ASN A 20 -29.57 13.01 7.19
CA ASN A 20 -28.84 14.19 6.74
C ASN A 20 -27.79 14.59 7.77
N LEU A 21 -26.55 14.69 7.34
CA LEU A 21 -25.40 15.08 8.16
C LEU A 21 -24.76 16.36 7.62
N PRO A 22 -24.16 17.20 8.49
CA PRO A 22 -23.40 18.36 8.05
C PRO A 22 -22.25 17.95 7.14
N GLY A 23 -22.15 18.55 5.95
CA GLY A 23 -21.07 18.34 5.01
C GLY A 23 -19.76 18.95 5.49
N GLY A 24 -18.65 18.32 5.17
CA GLY A 24 -17.31 18.79 5.51
C GLY A 24 -16.28 18.43 4.46
N LEU A 25 -15.23 19.24 4.39
CA LEU A 25 -14.03 18.97 3.61
C LEU A 25 -12.86 18.78 4.56
N MET A 26 -12.06 17.72 4.33
CA MET A 26 -10.82 17.49 5.06
C MET A 26 -9.65 17.41 4.08
N THR A 27 -8.61 18.19 4.34
CA THR A 27 -7.34 18.11 3.61
C THR A 27 -6.38 17.21 4.37
N ARG A 28 -5.91 16.15 3.72
CA ARG A 28 -4.83 15.28 4.21
C ARG A 28 -3.55 15.52 3.42
N VAL A 29 -2.42 15.40 4.12
CA VAL A 29 -1.08 15.52 3.53
C VAL A 29 -0.35 14.19 3.69
N ALA A 30 0.05 13.60 2.57
CA ALA A 30 0.84 12.37 2.51
C ALA A 30 2.19 12.65 1.84
N SER A 31 3.20 11.83 2.14
CA SER A 31 4.49 11.87 1.43
C SER A 31 4.32 11.48 -0.03
N SER A 32 3.40 10.57 -0.33
CA SER A 32 3.05 10.16 -1.68
C SER A 32 1.56 9.87 -1.82
N HIS A 33 1.03 10.13 -3.02
CA HIS A 33 -0.27 9.63 -3.48
C HIS A 33 -0.14 8.54 -4.56
N ILE A 34 1.09 8.14 -4.90
CA ILE A 34 1.34 6.99 -5.77
C ILE A 34 1.01 5.72 -4.98
N ARG A 35 0.20 4.86 -5.57
CA ARG A 35 -0.28 3.62 -4.97
C ARG A 35 0.21 2.43 -5.78
N ILE A 36 0.12 1.25 -5.23
CA ILE A 36 0.40 0.02 -5.99
C ILE A 36 -0.49 -0.04 -7.24
N GLY A 37 -1.78 0.29 -7.12
CA GLY A 37 -2.72 0.35 -8.25
C GLY A 37 -2.31 1.34 -9.35
N THR A 38 -1.53 2.39 -9.04
CA THR A 38 -0.99 3.30 -10.06
C THR A 38 -0.01 2.57 -10.99
N PHE A 39 0.80 1.67 -10.45
CA PHE A 39 1.72 0.83 -11.25
C PHE A 39 0.95 -0.22 -12.05
N GLU A 40 -0.08 -0.85 -11.48
CA GLU A 40 -0.96 -1.77 -12.23
C GLU A 40 -1.61 -1.04 -13.40
N TYR A 41 -2.18 0.14 -13.16
CA TYR A 41 -2.79 0.94 -14.23
C TYR A 41 -1.78 1.27 -15.34
N ALA A 42 -0.57 1.73 -14.97
CA ALA A 42 0.47 2.06 -15.95
C ALA A 42 0.90 0.82 -16.76
N SER A 43 1.01 -0.35 -16.14
CA SER A 43 1.39 -1.60 -16.82
C SER A 43 0.33 -2.06 -17.82
N LEU A 44 -0.95 -1.83 -17.54
CA LEU A 44 -2.08 -2.18 -18.43
C LEU A 44 -2.17 -1.31 -19.70
N GLN A 45 -1.49 -0.15 -19.73
CA GLN A 45 -1.46 0.71 -20.92
C GLN A 45 -0.60 0.14 -22.06
N ASN A 46 0.12 -0.96 -21.84
CA ASN A 46 1.09 -1.52 -22.79
C ASN A 46 2.16 -0.52 -23.26
N ASP A 47 2.45 0.48 -22.45
CA ASP A 47 3.49 1.49 -22.65
C ASP A 47 4.58 1.35 -21.57
N THR A 48 5.62 0.58 -21.90
CA THR A 48 6.76 0.38 -20.98
C THR A 48 7.46 1.70 -20.63
N LYS A 49 7.44 2.68 -21.53
CA LYS A 49 8.05 4.01 -21.25
C LYS A 49 7.24 4.79 -20.23
N LEU A 50 5.90 4.67 -20.22
CA LEU A 50 5.05 5.27 -19.21
C LEU A 50 5.34 4.63 -17.83
N LEU A 51 5.39 3.31 -17.78
CA LEU A 51 5.71 2.57 -16.56
C LEU A 51 7.11 2.94 -16.04
N GLN A 52 8.10 3.04 -16.93
CA GLN A 52 9.45 3.45 -16.59
C GLN A 52 9.49 4.86 -16.00
N LYS A 53 8.81 5.83 -16.62
CA LYS A 53 8.73 7.20 -16.09
C LYS A 53 8.11 7.25 -14.70
N LEU A 54 7.09 6.43 -14.42
CA LEU A 54 6.49 6.32 -13.10
C LEU A 54 7.48 5.76 -12.08
N ALA A 55 8.22 4.71 -12.45
CA ALA A 55 9.24 4.11 -11.60
C ALA A 55 10.40 5.09 -11.34
N ASP A 56 10.93 5.77 -12.37
CA ASP A 56 11.99 6.77 -12.26
C ASP A 56 11.56 7.95 -11.38
N TYR A 57 10.32 8.42 -11.53
CA TYR A 57 9.77 9.45 -10.66
C TYR A 57 9.67 8.97 -9.21
N SER A 58 9.22 7.74 -8.99
CA SER A 58 9.12 7.15 -7.65
C SER A 58 10.50 7.00 -6.99
N ILE A 59 11.52 6.58 -7.74
CA ILE A 59 12.91 6.53 -7.28
C ILE A 59 13.38 7.92 -6.89
N SER A 60 13.33 8.89 -7.83
CA SER A 60 13.92 10.22 -7.62
C SER A 60 13.27 10.95 -6.43
N ARG A 61 11.97 10.76 -6.21
CA ARG A 61 11.22 11.49 -5.20
C ARG A 61 11.16 10.80 -3.83
N HIS A 62 11.03 9.47 -3.81
CA HIS A 62 10.70 8.73 -2.61
C HIS A 62 11.78 7.74 -2.17
N PHE A 63 12.60 7.28 -3.11
CA PHE A 63 13.61 6.24 -2.88
C PHE A 63 14.95 6.57 -3.53
N PRO A 64 15.53 7.78 -3.31
CA PRO A 64 16.72 8.24 -4.02
C PRO A 64 17.93 7.32 -3.83
N ASP A 65 18.00 6.61 -2.71
CA ASP A 65 19.08 5.66 -2.42
C ASP A 65 19.08 4.45 -3.37
N THR A 66 17.97 4.20 -4.06
CA THR A 66 17.87 3.11 -5.04
C THR A 66 18.30 3.51 -6.45
N ALA A 67 18.64 4.78 -6.69
CA ALA A 67 18.94 5.29 -8.04
C ALA A 67 20.29 4.79 -8.60
N ASN A 68 21.30 4.61 -7.73
CA ASN A 68 22.67 4.37 -8.13
C ASN A 68 23.14 2.92 -7.84
N VAL A 69 22.25 1.95 -7.99
CA VAL A 69 22.55 0.53 -7.82
C VAL A 69 22.47 -0.19 -9.17
N GLU A 70 22.99 -1.40 -9.26
CA GLU A 70 23.01 -2.20 -10.50
C GLU A 70 21.62 -2.40 -11.10
N ASN A 71 20.58 -2.62 -10.24
CA ASN A 71 19.21 -2.80 -10.68
C ASN A 71 18.26 -1.87 -9.87
N PRO A 72 18.08 -0.61 -10.31
CA PRO A 72 17.31 0.37 -9.55
C PRO A 72 15.82 0.01 -9.40
N TYR A 73 15.22 -0.69 -10.37
CA TYR A 73 13.81 -1.07 -10.31
C TYR A 73 13.56 -2.24 -9.34
N LEU A 74 14.49 -3.19 -9.27
CA LEU A 74 14.45 -4.25 -8.25
C LEU A 74 14.68 -3.66 -6.86
N ALA A 75 15.60 -2.72 -6.72
CA ALA A 75 15.86 -2.02 -5.46
C ALA A 75 14.66 -1.16 -5.02
N LEU A 76 13.99 -0.47 -5.96
CA LEU A 76 12.73 0.23 -5.70
C LEU A 76 11.68 -0.73 -5.14
N PHE A 77 11.50 -1.88 -5.79
CA PHE A 77 10.55 -2.90 -5.32
C PHE A 77 10.88 -3.37 -3.90
N ALA A 78 12.13 -3.70 -3.62
CA ALA A 78 12.58 -4.11 -2.29
C ALA A 78 12.35 -3.03 -1.22
N ALA A 79 12.62 -1.75 -1.56
CA ALA A 79 12.39 -0.62 -0.67
C ALA A 79 10.90 -0.44 -0.36
N ILE A 80 10.02 -0.54 -1.35
CA ILE A 80 8.57 -0.50 -1.14
C ILE A 80 8.12 -1.67 -0.27
N CYS A 81 8.60 -2.90 -0.53
CA CYS A 81 8.30 -4.07 0.30
C CYS A 81 8.64 -3.84 1.77
N ASN A 82 9.82 -3.26 2.03
CA ASN A 82 10.27 -2.95 3.39
C ASN A 82 9.37 -1.91 4.08
N GLN A 83 9.00 -0.81 3.39
CA GLN A 83 8.10 0.21 3.92
C GLN A 83 6.71 -0.37 4.25
N GLN A 84 6.18 -1.19 3.36
CA GLN A 84 4.87 -1.82 3.54
C GLN A 84 4.88 -2.87 4.67
N ALA A 85 5.94 -3.65 4.80
CA ALA A 85 6.09 -4.60 5.91
C ALA A 85 6.11 -3.88 7.26
N SER A 86 6.84 -2.77 7.37
CA SER A 86 6.85 -1.91 8.55
C SER A 86 5.46 -1.33 8.86
N LEU A 87 4.74 -0.84 7.84
CA LEU A 87 3.40 -0.30 8.01
C LEU A 87 2.44 -1.34 8.59
N ILE A 88 2.39 -2.53 8.00
CA ILE A 88 1.47 -3.58 8.44
C ILE A 88 1.86 -4.12 9.83
N ALA A 89 3.14 -4.24 10.15
CA ALA A 89 3.57 -4.60 11.49
C ALA A 89 3.07 -3.59 12.54
N ASN A 90 3.17 -2.30 12.24
CA ASN A 90 2.64 -1.24 13.11
C ASN A 90 1.10 -1.33 13.26
N TRP A 91 0.35 -1.59 12.17
CA TRP A 91 -1.11 -1.76 12.28
C TRP A 91 -1.48 -2.93 13.18
N MET A 92 -0.78 -4.04 12.99
CA MET A 92 -1.03 -5.24 13.78
C MET A 92 -0.69 -5.04 15.26
N SER A 93 0.39 -4.31 15.60
CA SER A 93 0.81 -4.08 16.99
C SER A 93 -0.18 -3.25 17.80
N ILE A 94 -0.95 -2.38 17.15
CA ILE A 94 -1.91 -1.47 17.79
C ILE A 94 -3.37 -1.89 17.59
N GLY A 95 -3.62 -3.04 16.98
CA GLY A 95 -4.99 -3.53 16.72
C GLY A 95 -5.75 -2.71 15.68
N PHE A 96 -5.06 -2.04 14.75
CA PHE A 96 -5.68 -1.27 13.67
C PHE A 96 -6.09 -2.21 12.53
N ILE A 97 -7.30 -2.02 12.02
CA ILE A 97 -7.84 -2.72 10.85
C ILE A 97 -8.17 -1.67 9.80
N HIS A 98 -7.55 -1.78 8.63
CA HIS A 98 -7.79 -0.84 7.52
C HIS A 98 -9.18 -1.08 6.88
N GLY A 99 -9.55 -2.33 6.71
CA GLY A 99 -10.85 -2.75 6.20
C GLY A 99 -11.00 -2.80 4.68
N VAL A 100 -10.15 -2.13 3.90
CA VAL A 100 -10.14 -2.19 2.42
C VAL A 100 -8.71 -2.06 1.90
N MET A 101 -7.96 -3.15 1.93
CA MET A 101 -6.56 -3.19 1.50
C MET A 101 -6.41 -3.65 0.05
N ASN A 102 -7.12 -3.02 -0.89
CA ASN A 102 -6.84 -3.21 -2.32
C ASN A 102 -5.59 -2.41 -2.73
N THR A 103 -5.12 -2.61 -3.96
CA THR A 103 -3.91 -1.95 -4.48
C THR A 103 -4.04 -0.43 -4.56
N ASP A 104 -5.26 0.11 -4.68
CA ASP A 104 -5.52 1.55 -4.69
C ASP A 104 -5.43 2.20 -3.31
N ASN A 105 -5.43 1.40 -2.24
CA ASN A 105 -5.36 1.87 -0.87
C ASN A 105 -4.00 1.60 -0.21
N MET A 106 -3.01 1.18 -0.99
CA MET A 106 -1.65 0.91 -0.54
C MET A 106 -0.68 1.90 -1.17
N SER A 107 -0.34 2.99 -0.43
CA SER A 107 0.64 3.99 -0.88
C SER A 107 2.06 3.42 -0.86
N ILE A 108 2.86 3.65 -1.91
CA ILE A 108 4.26 3.20 -1.95
C ILE A 108 5.14 3.79 -0.84
N SER A 109 4.73 4.91 -0.24
CA SER A 109 5.47 5.55 0.86
C SER A 109 5.33 4.84 2.22
N GLY A 110 4.51 3.80 2.33
CA GLY A 110 4.27 3.14 3.62
C GLY A 110 3.47 3.97 4.61
N GLU A 111 2.66 4.92 4.13
CA GLU A 111 1.71 5.68 4.94
C GLU A 111 0.28 5.16 4.75
N THR A 112 -0.50 5.18 5.83
CA THR A 112 -1.92 4.82 5.77
C THR A 112 -2.69 5.89 5.00
N ILE A 113 -3.45 5.48 4.01
CA ILE A 113 -4.36 6.32 3.21
C ILE A 113 -5.75 5.69 3.18
N ASP A 114 -6.74 6.44 2.68
CA ASP A 114 -8.12 5.97 2.48
C ASP A 114 -8.77 5.38 3.74
N TYR A 115 -9.03 6.28 4.70
CA TYR A 115 -9.63 5.95 5.99
C TYR A 115 -11.15 5.76 5.85
N GLY A 116 -11.57 4.69 5.15
CA GLY A 116 -12.98 4.31 4.98
C GLY A 116 -13.50 3.57 6.21
N PRO A 117 -13.70 2.23 6.14
CA PRO A 117 -14.26 1.45 7.24
C PRO A 117 -13.23 1.09 8.33
N CYS A 118 -12.11 1.83 8.42
CA CYS A 118 -11.03 1.51 9.34
C CYS A 118 -11.40 1.80 10.80
N ALA A 119 -10.92 0.95 11.71
CA ALA A 119 -11.06 1.16 13.15
C ALA A 119 -10.00 0.39 13.94
N PHE A 120 -9.92 0.68 15.24
CA PHE A 120 -9.14 -0.09 16.19
C PHE A 120 -10.02 -1.13 16.90
N MET A 121 -9.47 -2.30 17.18
CA MET A 121 -10.16 -3.31 17.98
C MET A 121 -10.26 -2.88 19.46
N ASN A 122 -11.44 -3.06 20.06
CA ASN A 122 -11.61 -2.89 21.50
C ASN A 122 -11.14 -4.13 22.29
N ALA A 123 -11.34 -5.31 21.72
CA ALA A 123 -10.89 -6.58 22.26
C ALA A 123 -10.26 -7.41 21.14
N TYR A 124 -9.23 -8.17 21.48
CA TYR A 124 -8.54 -8.98 20.50
C TYR A 124 -9.47 -10.06 19.92
N ASN A 125 -9.67 -9.98 18.63
CA ASN A 125 -10.32 -11.03 17.84
C ASN A 125 -9.70 -11.06 16.43
N PRO A 126 -8.98 -12.15 16.07
CA PRO A 126 -8.29 -12.24 14.77
C PRO A 126 -9.22 -12.16 13.57
N LYS A 127 -10.51 -12.48 13.75
CA LYS A 127 -11.54 -12.46 12.69
C LYS A 127 -12.31 -11.13 12.60
N THR A 128 -11.91 -10.11 13.35
CA THR A 128 -12.60 -8.81 13.33
C THR A 128 -12.53 -8.18 11.94
N VAL A 129 -13.70 -7.75 11.44
CA VAL A 129 -13.92 -7.05 10.17
C VAL A 129 -14.76 -5.81 10.45
N PHE A 130 -14.37 -4.66 9.89
CA PHE A 130 -15.15 -3.42 10.01
C PHE A 130 -15.84 -3.00 8.71
N SER A 131 -15.40 -3.52 7.56
CA SER A 131 -16.03 -3.25 6.29
C SER A 131 -17.34 -4.03 6.14
N SER A 132 -18.47 -3.34 6.02
CA SER A 132 -19.77 -3.98 5.85
C SER A 132 -19.93 -4.76 4.53
N ILE A 133 -19.13 -4.44 3.53
CA ILE A 133 -19.12 -5.14 2.24
C ILE A 133 -18.18 -6.36 2.20
N ASP A 134 -17.31 -6.51 3.19
CA ASP A 134 -16.38 -7.64 3.29
C ASP A 134 -17.04 -8.84 4.00
N THR A 135 -17.97 -9.46 3.31
CA THR A 135 -18.75 -10.59 3.86
C THR A 135 -17.92 -11.86 4.08
N GLN A 136 -16.75 -11.96 3.43
CA GLN A 136 -15.89 -13.13 3.53
C GLN A 136 -14.70 -12.93 4.47
N GLY A 137 -14.54 -11.74 5.05
CA GLY A 137 -13.43 -11.42 5.94
C GLY A 137 -12.08 -11.36 5.23
N ARG A 138 -12.05 -10.99 3.95
CA ARG A 138 -10.81 -10.83 3.18
C ARG A 138 -9.83 -9.91 3.91
N TYR A 139 -10.34 -8.82 4.48
CA TYR A 139 -9.59 -7.78 5.18
C TYR A 139 -9.70 -7.88 6.70
N ALA A 140 -10.03 -9.08 7.24
CA ALA A 140 -10.01 -9.32 8.67
C ALA A 140 -8.61 -9.03 9.26
N TYR A 141 -8.55 -8.66 10.53
CA TYR A 141 -7.29 -8.33 11.22
C TYR A 141 -6.17 -9.33 10.92
N GLN A 142 -6.42 -10.62 11.14
CA GLN A 142 -5.41 -11.68 10.92
C GLN A 142 -4.94 -11.81 9.46
N ASN A 143 -5.73 -11.33 8.49
CA ASN A 143 -5.45 -11.49 7.07
C ASN A 143 -4.61 -10.33 6.51
N GLN A 144 -4.42 -9.23 7.24
CA GLN A 144 -3.69 -8.06 6.77
C GLN A 144 -2.27 -8.38 6.27
N PRO A 145 -1.45 -9.23 6.96
CA PRO A 145 -0.15 -9.60 6.43
C PRO A 145 -0.21 -10.42 5.12
N SER A 146 -1.22 -11.27 4.96
CA SER A 146 -1.39 -12.04 3.72
C SER A 146 -1.84 -11.17 2.55
N ILE A 147 -2.71 -10.20 2.82
CA ILE A 147 -3.16 -9.21 1.83
C ILE A 147 -2.02 -8.28 1.43
N LEU A 148 -1.12 -7.92 2.35
CA LEU A 148 0.13 -7.24 2.01
C LEU A 148 0.90 -7.99 0.93
N THR A 149 1.15 -9.29 1.15
CA THR A 149 1.88 -10.11 0.18
C THR A 149 1.18 -10.15 -1.18
N TRP A 150 -0.15 -10.25 -1.19
CA TRP A 150 -0.93 -10.19 -2.42
C TRP A 150 -0.74 -8.86 -3.16
N ASN A 151 -0.84 -7.71 -2.46
CA ASN A 151 -0.64 -6.38 -3.06
C ASN A 151 0.77 -6.23 -3.65
N LEU A 152 1.80 -6.69 -2.92
CA LEU A 152 3.18 -6.63 -3.40
C LEU A 152 3.42 -7.56 -4.58
N THR A 153 2.70 -8.68 -4.68
CA THR A 153 2.72 -9.50 -5.89
C THR A 153 2.15 -8.75 -7.09
N ARG A 154 1.07 -7.98 -6.94
CA ARG A 154 0.54 -7.13 -8.02
C ARG A 154 1.56 -6.08 -8.48
N LEU A 155 2.28 -5.47 -7.52
CA LEU A 155 3.37 -4.52 -7.86
C LEU A 155 4.52 -5.23 -8.59
N ALA A 156 4.93 -6.41 -8.13
CA ALA A 156 5.98 -7.20 -8.78
C ALA A 156 5.62 -7.50 -10.23
N GLU A 157 4.40 -7.97 -10.48
CA GLU A 157 3.91 -8.25 -11.83
C GLU A 157 3.93 -7.00 -12.74
N ALA A 158 3.55 -5.84 -12.21
CA ALA A 158 3.63 -4.58 -12.95
C ALA A 158 5.08 -4.20 -13.32
N LEU A 159 6.06 -4.52 -12.46
CA LEU A 159 7.46 -4.16 -12.64
C LEU A 159 8.27 -5.16 -13.50
N ILE A 160 7.73 -6.32 -13.86
CA ILE A 160 8.42 -7.35 -14.66
C ILE A 160 9.17 -6.75 -15.88
N PRO A 161 8.55 -5.84 -16.70
CA PRO A 161 9.21 -5.33 -17.90
C PRO A 161 10.41 -4.42 -17.64
N LEU A 162 10.61 -3.96 -16.39
CA LEU A 162 11.65 -3.00 -16.03
C LEU A 162 12.85 -3.65 -15.34
N VAL A 163 12.65 -4.82 -14.70
CA VAL A 163 13.66 -5.42 -13.82
C VAL A 163 14.76 -6.14 -14.62
N HIS A 164 14.40 -6.82 -15.71
CA HIS A 164 15.37 -7.52 -16.57
C HIS A 164 14.80 -7.72 -17.97
N ASP A 165 15.69 -7.77 -19.01
CA ASP A 165 15.28 -7.98 -20.40
C ASP A 165 14.61 -9.35 -20.63
N LYS A 166 15.01 -10.37 -19.87
CA LYS A 166 14.39 -11.70 -19.89
C LYS A 166 13.33 -11.80 -18.82
N LYS A 167 12.08 -12.03 -19.22
CA LYS A 167 10.93 -12.13 -18.33
C LYS A 167 11.13 -13.14 -17.20
N ASP A 168 11.69 -14.30 -17.49
CA ASP A 168 11.88 -15.36 -16.47
C ASP A 168 12.88 -14.95 -15.39
N GLU A 169 13.94 -14.21 -15.75
CA GLU A 169 14.89 -13.66 -14.78
C GLU A 169 14.24 -12.54 -13.94
N SER A 170 13.41 -11.69 -14.55
CA SER A 170 12.63 -10.69 -13.79
C SER A 170 11.74 -11.37 -12.74
N ILE A 171 10.99 -12.40 -13.15
CA ILE A 171 10.09 -13.15 -12.25
C ILE A 171 10.89 -13.78 -11.11
N LYS A 172 12.04 -14.39 -11.40
CA LYS A 172 12.90 -14.99 -10.40
C LYS A 172 13.38 -13.96 -9.37
N LEU A 173 13.98 -12.85 -9.83
CA LEU A 173 14.50 -11.78 -8.97
C LEU A 173 13.40 -11.17 -8.09
N LEU A 174 12.25 -10.85 -8.67
CA LEU A 174 11.09 -10.31 -7.93
C LEU A 174 10.55 -11.32 -6.91
N THR A 175 10.53 -12.61 -7.26
CA THR A 175 10.09 -13.68 -6.35
C THR A 175 11.04 -13.83 -5.16
N GLU A 176 12.36 -13.72 -5.37
CA GLU A 176 13.35 -13.72 -4.29
C GLU A 176 13.10 -12.60 -3.29
N VAL A 177 12.78 -11.39 -3.76
CA VAL A 177 12.39 -10.26 -2.88
C VAL A 177 11.07 -10.55 -2.15
N LEU A 178 10.05 -11.09 -2.83
CA LEU A 178 8.76 -11.45 -2.21
C LEU A 178 8.93 -12.46 -1.07
N GLN A 179 9.84 -13.42 -1.21
CA GLN A 179 10.12 -14.42 -0.16
C GLN A 179 10.69 -13.79 1.12
N LEU A 180 11.32 -12.62 1.03
CA LEU A 180 11.86 -11.89 2.17
C LEU A 180 10.80 -11.08 2.93
N ILE A 181 9.58 -10.90 2.40
CA ILE A 181 8.54 -10.09 3.06
C ILE A 181 8.20 -10.66 4.44
N LYS A 182 8.02 -11.97 4.55
CA LYS A 182 7.66 -12.60 5.82
C LYS A 182 8.73 -12.41 6.90
N PRO A 183 10.02 -12.69 6.68
CA PRO A 183 11.06 -12.42 7.68
C PRO A 183 11.21 -10.92 7.99
N VAL A 184 11.12 -10.04 7.00
CA VAL A 184 11.15 -8.58 7.21
C VAL A 184 9.99 -8.12 8.08
N TYR A 185 8.76 -8.52 7.77
CA TYR A 185 7.58 -8.25 8.57
C TYR A 185 7.75 -8.77 10.02
N THR A 186 8.25 -10.00 10.19
CA THR A 186 8.46 -10.59 11.51
C THR A 186 9.46 -9.78 12.34
N ASN A 187 10.53 -9.28 11.72
CA ASN A 187 11.50 -8.42 12.40
C ASN A 187 10.85 -7.13 12.92
N TYR A 188 10.00 -6.47 12.12
CA TYR A 188 9.26 -5.29 12.56
C TYR A 188 8.20 -5.60 13.63
N TRP A 189 7.62 -6.79 13.61
CA TRP A 189 6.64 -7.22 14.59
C TRP A 189 7.23 -7.50 15.97
N LEU A 190 8.50 -7.93 16.03
CA LEU A 190 9.19 -8.32 17.27
C LEU A 190 9.88 -7.14 17.98
N ILE A 191 9.88 -5.94 17.40
CA ILE A 191 10.42 -4.72 18.02
C ILE A 191 9.31 -3.98 18.75
#